data_c757eb7dc8d58f290dda82d8aba8e5a1
#
_entry.id   c757eb7dc8d58f290dda82d8aba8e5a1
#
_cell.length_a   1.000
_cell.length_b   1.000
_cell.length_c   1.000
_cell.angle_alpha   90.00
_cell.angle_beta   90.00
_cell.angle_gamma   90.00
#
_symmetry.space_group_name_H-M   'P 1'
#
loop_
_entity.id
_entity.type
_entity.pdbx_description
1 polymer ?
#
loop_
_entity_poly.entity_id
_entity_poly.type
_entity_poly.pdbx_seq_one_letter_code
_entity_poly.pdbx_strand_id
1 'polypeptide(L)'
;LERSRIVVIASILAALGAILPMLAAYYLSWSIAVRGEQARLARLADYAIMRADAALGEASRALKTADRFDMPPCMATHIAALRSLVVNTTAIEDIGYFENGLLRCTSWGYPPRRLTRSPPADFFASNGVEVIPRMYPTISTGAPMTAFRYRSYTVLTNPVRFVDVIAEPGTRLAVATKNGVLVSTLNDPDPSLTERLADLPKTGSNADDLFATSRDANWIAVATAPSIAILSDMDRERLLLLPGGALVAALMVGLVVWLSRRRLSPLGELSIAVQRREFIVHYQPLIELKTGICVGAEALVRWRRPDGQMVRPDLFIPLAEENGLIEEITDQVLYATVAELKSVLVADRSLHIAINLAADDLKSGRILPVIETALRNTGVLTEQIWLEATERGFMDVKSARATIEEARRRGHSVAIDDFGTGYSSLQYLQELPLDALKIDKSFIDTVGTDSATSSITPHIIDIAKSLDLYIVAEGIERQEQADYLIERGVQYGQGWLFSKALPAAEFIAFYNDSKRRLGAGPAVIRREIA
;
A
#
# COMPACT_ATOMS: atom_id res chain seq x y z
N LEU A 1 12.66 -5.22 17.83
CA LEU A 1 11.99 -6.28 17.03
C LEU A 1 10.79 -5.76 16.23
N GLU A 2 9.95 -4.88 16.81
CA GLU A 2 8.78 -4.33 16.08
C GLU A 2 9.16 -3.34 14.98
N ARG A 3 10.14 -2.48 15.22
CA ARG A 3 10.60 -1.49 14.23
C ARG A 3 11.16 -2.18 12.98
N SER A 4 11.94 -3.25 13.14
CA SER A 4 12.44 -4.05 12.01
C SER A 4 11.31 -4.78 11.27
N ARG A 5 10.29 -5.27 11.99
CA ARG A 5 9.11 -5.89 11.36
C ARG A 5 8.30 -4.89 10.54
N ILE A 6 8.08 -3.67 11.05
CA ILE A 6 7.38 -2.61 10.30
C ILE A 6 8.16 -2.26 9.03
N VAL A 7 9.48 -2.10 9.11
CA VAL A 7 10.33 -1.83 7.95
C VAL A 7 10.27 -2.96 6.93
N VAL A 8 10.37 -4.22 7.37
CA VAL A 8 10.29 -5.39 6.47
C VAL A 8 8.93 -5.47 5.79
N ILE A 9 7.83 -5.34 6.55
CA ILE A 9 6.47 -5.36 5.99
C ILE A 9 6.27 -4.20 5.00
N ALA A 10 6.70 -2.99 5.36
CA ALA A 10 6.61 -1.83 4.48
C ALA A 10 7.43 -2.03 3.19
N SER A 11 8.63 -2.62 3.28
CA SER A 11 9.46 -2.92 2.11
C SER A 11 8.78 -3.94 1.18
N ILE A 12 8.19 -4.99 1.73
CA ILE A 12 7.44 -6.00 0.95
C ILE A 12 6.23 -5.36 0.28
N LEU A 13 5.43 -4.58 1.01
CA LEU A 13 4.26 -3.89 0.47
C LEU A 13 4.64 -2.86 -0.60
N ALA A 14 5.74 -2.12 -0.41
CA ALA A 14 6.25 -1.18 -1.40
C ALA A 14 6.70 -1.91 -2.68
N ALA A 15 7.40 -3.03 -2.55
CA ALA A 15 7.82 -3.86 -3.69
C ALA A 15 6.61 -4.41 -4.45
N LEU A 16 5.62 -4.96 -3.76
CA LEU A 16 4.37 -5.43 -4.37
C LEU A 16 3.59 -4.28 -5.02
N GLY A 17 3.50 -3.14 -4.35
CA GLY A 17 2.86 -1.93 -4.87
C GLY A 17 3.54 -1.35 -6.10
N ALA A 18 4.85 -1.56 -6.28
CA ALA A 18 5.59 -1.18 -7.48
C ALA A 18 5.41 -2.17 -8.63
N ILE A 19 5.49 -3.47 -8.34
CA ILE A 19 5.55 -4.53 -9.37
C ILE A 19 4.16 -4.86 -9.94
N LEU A 20 3.14 -5.02 -9.09
CA LEU A 20 1.82 -5.48 -9.53
C LEU A 20 1.13 -4.55 -10.54
N PRO A 21 1.10 -3.21 -10.37
CA PRO A 21 0.50 -2.32 -11.36
C PRO A 21 1.22 -2.33 -12.70
N MET A 22 2.55 -2.47 -12.69
CA MET A 22 3.36 -2.56 -13.91
C MET A 22 3.10 -3.85 -14.67
N LEU A 23 3.04 -4.99 -13.96
CA LEU A 23 2.67 -6.28 -14.56
C LEU A 23 1.24 -6.27 -15.11
N ALA A 24 0.31 -5.65 -14.38
CA ALA A 24 -1.08 -5.51 -14.84
C ALA A 24 -1.18 -4.65 -16.10
N ALA A 25 -0.47 -3.52 -16.16
CA ALA A 25 -0.42 -2.65 -17.32
C ALA A 25 0.19 -3.36 -18.54
N TYR A 26 1.28 -4.11 -18.33
CA TYR A 26 1.91 -4.90 -19.37
C TYR A 26 0.97 -6.00 -19.90
N TYR A 27 0.35 -6.77 -19.01
CA TYR A 27 -0.60 -7.83 -19.37
C TYR A 27 -1.82 -7.27 -20.12
N LEU A 28 -2.34 -6.13 -19.67
CA LEU A 28 -3.48 -5.47 -20.31
C LEU A 28 -3.10 -5.00 -21.72
N SER A 29 -1.93 -4.35 -21.89
CA SER A 29 -1.41 -3.95 -23.20
C SER A 29 -1.29 -5.13 -24.15
N TRP A 30 -0.70 -6.23 -23.71
CA TRP A 30 -0.58 -7.46 -24.48
C TRP A 30 -1.96 -8.05 -24.86
N SER A 31 -2.89 -8.11 -23.90
CA SER A 31 -4.23 -8.64 -24.14
C SER A 31 -5.06 -7.80 -25.13
N ILE A 32 -4.89 -6.46 -25.11
CA ILE A 32 -5.56 -5.56 -26.06
C ILE A 32 -4.98 -5.75 -27.45
N ALA A 33 -3.65 -5.79 -27.60
CA ALA A 33 -2.97 -5.99 -28.88
C ALA A 33 -3.36 -7.33 -29.54
N VAL A 34 -3.34 -8.43 -28.76
CA VAL A 34 -3.78 -9.75 -29.27
C VAL A 34 -5.22 -9.73 -29.75
N ARG A 35 -6.13 -9.18 -28.96
CA ARG A 35 -7.57 -9.09 -29.36
C ARG A 35 -7.78 -8.18 -30.56
N GLY A 36 -7.03 -7.08 -30.65
CA GLY A 36 -7.06 -6.17 -31.79
C GLY A 36 -6.65 -6.88 -33.09
N GLU A 37 -5.53 -7.62 -33.04
CA GLU A 37 -5.03 -8.37 -34.18
C GLU A 37 -5.97 -9.51 -34.60
N GLN A 38 -6.49 -10.29 -33.64
CA GLN A 38 -7.48 -11.32 -33.93
C GLN A 38 -8.77 -10.75 -34.56
N ALA A 39 -9.21 -9.57 -34.12
CA ALA A 39 -10.36 -8.89 -34.72
C ALA A 39 -10.05 -8.40 -36.16
N ARG A 40 -8.82 -7.96 -36.43
CA ARG A 40 -8.36 -7.58 -37.76
C ARG A 40 -8.36 -8.80 -38.70
N LEU A 41 -7.78 -9.92 -38.24
CA LEU A 41 -7.74 -11.18 -38.99
C LEU A 41 -9.16 -11.73 -39.25
N ALA A 42 -10.06 -11.62 -38.28
CA ALA A 42 -11.46 -12.04 -38.46
C ALA A 42 -12.15 -11.25 -39.57
N ARG A 43 -11.98 -9.92 -39.61
CA ARG A 43 -12.53 -9.10 -40.70
C ARG A 43 -11.95 -9.49 -42.06
N LEU A 44 -10.66 -9.86 -42.12
CA LEU A 44 -10.02 -10.27 -43.35
C LEU A 44 -10.59 -11.61 -43.83
N ALA A 45 -10.79 -12.60 -42.93
CA ALA A 45 -11.42 -13.87 -43.23
C ALA A 45 -12.88 -13.68 -43.68
N ASP A 46 -13.65 -12.80 -43.04
CA ASP A 46 -15.01 -12.46 -43.46
C ASP A 46 -15.05 -11.88 -44.89
N TYR A 47 -14.09 -10.98 -45.17
CA TYR A 47 -14.00 -10.39 -46.51
C TYR A 47 -13.67 -11.42 -47.58
N ALA A 48 -12.82 -12.41 -47.30
CA ALA A 48 -12.51 -13.49 -48.21
C ALA A 48 -13.74 -14.36 -48.49
N ILE A 49 -14.56 -14.67 -47.49
CA ILE A 49 -15.83 -15.36 -47.68
C ILE A 49 -16.79 -14.56 -48.58
N MET A 50 -16.91 -13.25 -48.33
CA MET A 50 -17.75 -12.38 -49.18
C MET A 50 -17.32 -12.39 -50.65
N ARG A 51 -15.98 -12.42 -50.87
CA ARG A 51 -15.42 -12.55 -52.27
C ARG A 51 -15.76 -13.90 -52.89
N ALA A 52 -15.65 -14.99 -52.11
CA ALA A 52 -16.00 -16.32 -52.56
C ALA A 52 -17.49 -16.46 -52.92
N ASP A 53 -18.37 -15.92 -52.08
CA ASP A 53 -19.82 -15.90 -52.34
C ASP A 53 -20.21 -15.01 -53.54
N ALA A 54 -19.52 -13.88 -53.71
CA ALA A 54 -19.75 -13.04 -54.88
C ALA A 54 -19.39 -13.79 -56.19
N ALA A 55 -18.25 -14.52 -56.20
CA ALA A 55 -17.86 -15.33 -57.35
C ALA A 55 -18.84 -16.45 -57.63
N LEU A 56 -19.30 -17.18 -56.58
CA LEU A 56 -20.34 -18.21 -56.71
C LEU A 56 -21.67 -17.60 -57.23
N GLY A 57 -22.04 -16.41 -56.74
CA GLY A 57 -23.22 -15.70 -57.18
C GLY A 57 -23.20 -15.28 -58.64
N GLU A 58 -22.06 -14.74 -59.13
CA GLU A 58 -21.86 -14.41 -60.53
C GLU A 58 -21.87 -15.68 -61.42
N ALA A 59 -21.14 -16.73 -61.02
CA ALA A 59 -21.15 -17.99 -61.70
C ALA A 59 -22.58 -18.61 -61.82
N SER A 60 -23.34 -18.58 -60.72
CA SER A 60 -24.72 -19.07 -60.66
C SER A 60 -25.63 -18.31 -61.62
N ARG A 61 -25.53 -16.99 -61.71
CA ARG A 61 -26.32 -16.19 -62.66
C ARG A 61 -25.97 -16.51 -64.08
N ALA A 62 -24.68 -16.61 -64.41
CA ALA A 62 -24.24 -16.95 -65.76
C ALA A 62 -24.67 -18.37 -66.19
N LEU A 63 -24.51 -19.36 -65.29
CA LEU A 63 -24.95 -20.74 -65.54
C LEU A 63 -26.44 -20.84 -65.79
N LYS A 64 -27.29 -20.20 -64.97
CA LYS A 64 -28.74 -20.17 -65.14
C LYS A 64 -29.17 -19.40 -66.39
N THR A 65 -28.42 -18.41 -66.82
CA THR A 65 -28.62 -17.72 -68.07
C THR A 65 -28.27 -18.59 -69.28
N ALA A 66 -27.12 -19.27 -69.23
CA ALA A 66 -26.74 -20.20 -70.28
C ALA A 66 -27.71 -21.39 -70.45
N ASP A 67 -28.25 -21.92 -69.32
CA ASP A 67 -29.23 -23.01 -69.34
C ASP A 67 -30.59 -22.64 -69.99
N ARG A 68 -30.87 -21.33 -70.14
CA ARG A 68 -32.09 -20.80 -70.80
C ARG A 68 -31.87 -20.50 -72.28
N PHE A 69 -30.70 -20.74 -72.86
CA PHE A 69 -30.48 -20.51 -74.28
C PHE A 69 -31.34 -21.45 -75.14
N ASP A 70 -32.16 -20.88 -75.99
CA ASP A 70 -32.95 -21.60 -76.93
C ASP A 70 -32.27 -21.68 -78.30
N MET A 71 -31.09 -22.33 -78.31
CA MET A 71 -30.28 -22.51 -79.52
C MET A 71 -29.49 -23.83 -79.48
N PRO A 72 -29.21 -24.45 -80.64
CA PRO A 72 -28.52 -25.72 -80.69
C PRO A 72 -27.12 -25.60 -80.01
N PRO A 73 -26.80 -26.49 -79.11
CA PRO A 73 -25.49 -26.48 -78.42
C PRO A 73 -24.28 -26.52 -79.39
N CYS A 74 -23.23 -25.80 -79.04
CA CYS A 74 -21.94 -25.73 -79.74
C CYS A 74 -22.00 -25.12 -81.15
N MET A 75 -23.10 -24.59 -81.61
CA MET A 75 -23.10 -23.76 -82.82
C MET A 75 -22.38 -22.43 -82.61
N ALA A 76 -21.97 -21.74 -83.69
CA ALA A 76 -21.28 -20.46 -83.62
C ALA A 76 -22.04 -19.40 -82.81
N THR A 77 -23.39 -19.38 -82.91
CA THR A 77 -24.29 -18.52 -82.15
C THR A 77 -24.26 -18.84 -80.66
N HIS A 78 -24.26 -20.14 -80.31
CA HIS A 78 -24.17 -20.56 -78.92
C HIS A 78 -22.80 -20.19 -78.29
N ILE A 79 -21.70 -20.47 -79.01
CA ILE A 79 -20.34 -20.10 -78.57
C ILE A 79 -20.24 -18.57 -78.39
N ALA A 80 -20.79 -17.79 -79.32
CA ALA A 80 -20.79 -16.31 -79.20
C ALA A 80 -21.61 -15.83 -77.98
N ALA A 81 -22.75 -16.48 -77.68
CA ALA A 81 -23.53 -16.18 -76.48
C ALA A 81 -22.79 -16.54 -75.18
N LEU A 82 -22.11 -17.69 -75.14
CA LEU A 82 -21.25 -18.04 -74.00
C LEU A 82 -20.11 -17.04 -73.80
N ARG A 83 -19.46 -16.60 -74.89
CA ARG A 83 -18.42 -15.59 -74.85
C ARG A 83 -18.93 -14.25 -74.33
N SER A 84 -20.12 -13.84 -74.74
CA SER A 84 -20.75 -12.63 -74.22
C SER A 84 -21.01 -12.70 -72.71
N LEU A 85 -21.39 -13.85 -72.15
CA LEU A 85 -21.52 -14.06 -70.72
C LEU A 85 -20.17 -13.91 -70.00
N VAL A 86 -19.11 -14.47 -70.53
CA VAL A 86 -17.75 -14.35 -69.96
C VAL A 86 -17.29 -12.90 -69.95
N VAL A 87 -17.41 -12.19 -71.09
CA VAL A 87 -16.95 -10.79 -71.21
C VAL A 87 -17.73 -9.84 -70.28
N ASN A 88 -18.99 -10.13 -70.00
CA ASN A 88 -19.82 -9.33 -69.15
C ASN A 88 -19.81 -9.70 -67.64
N THR A 89 -18.91 -10.61 -67.24
CA THR A 89 -18.72 -11.02 -65.84
C THR A 89 -17.27 -10.87 -65.42
N THR A 90 -17.05 -10.52 -64.16
CA THR A 90 -15.68 -10.28 -63.64
C THR A 90 -15.05 -11.54 -63.07
N ALA A 91 -15.84 -12.49 -62.57
CA ALA A 91 -15.38 -13.68 -61.90
C ALA A 91 -15.21 -14.92 -62.80
N ILE A 92 -15.65 -14.86 -64.07
CA ILE A 92 -15.69 -15.99 -64.98
C ILE A 92 -14.60 -15.89 -66.01
N GLU A 93 -13.79 -16.96 -66.14
CA GLU A 93 -12.69 -17.04 -67.13
C GLU A 93 -13.14 -17.83 -68.37
N ASP A 94 -14.00 -18.86 -68.21
CA ASP A 94 -14.57 -19.64 -69.28
C ASP A 94 -15.91 -20.27 -68.92
N ILE A 95 -16.76 -20.56 -69.91
CA ILE A 95 -17.99 -21.35 -69.77
C ILE A 95 -17.93 -22.49 -70.75
N GLY A 96 -18.03 -23.74 -70.27
CA GLY A 96 -18.09 -24.96 -71.08
C GLY A 96 -19.47 -25.61 -71.06
N TYR A 97 -19.84 -26.18 -72.21
CA TYR A 97 -21.03 -27.02 -72.35
C TYR A 97 -20.60 -28.48 -72.33
N PHE A 98 -21.24 -29.26 -71.46
CA PHE A 98 -20.97 -30.70 -71.27
C PHE A 98 -22.21 -31.52 -71.66
N GLU A 99 -22.03 -32.56 -72.43
CA GLU A 99 -23.03 -33.53 -72.77
C GLU A 99 -22.58 -34.92 -72.31
N ASN A 100 -23.41 -35.61 -71.51
CA ASN A 100 -23.08 -36.89 -70.90
C ASN A 100 -21.74 -36.88 -70.15
N GLY A 101 -21.44 -35.76 -69.44
CA GLY A 101 -20.23 -35.57 -68.69
C GLY A 101 -18.97 -35.29 -69.52
N LEU A 102 -19.06 -35.14 -70.84
CA LEU A 102 -17.97 -34.86 -71.77
C LEU A 102 -18.06 -33.40 -72.26
N LEU A 103 -16.94 -32.68 -72.23
CA LEU A 103 -16.84 -31.30 -72.74
C LEU A 103 -17.04 -31.30 -74.26
N ARG A 104 -18.01 -30.53 -74.77
CA ARG A 104 -18.29 -30.40 -76.19
C ARG A 104 -17.79 -29.11 -76.80
N CYS A 105 -17.97 -28.01 -76.12
CA CYS A 105 -17.47 -26.69 -76.52
C CYS A 105 -17.30 -25.78 -75.33
N THR A 106 -16.55 -24.70 -75.47
CA THR A 106 -16.38 -23.63 -74.51
C THR A 106 -16.63 -22.28 -75.14
N SER A 107 -16.60 -21.18 -74.38
CA SER A 107 -16.65 -19.80 -74.88
C SER A 107 -15.52 -19.49 -75.89
N TRP A 108 -14.44 -20.26 -75.90
CA TRP A 108 -13.30 -20.14 -76.82
C TRP A 108 -13.43 -21.01 -78.09
N GLY A 109 -14.42 -21.90 -78.13
CA GLY A 109 -14.69 -22.79 -79.24
C GLY A 109 -14.63 -24.27 -78.87
N TYR A 110 -14.20 -25.11 -79.84
CA TYR A 110 -14.12 -26.55 -79.60
C TYR A 110 -12.84 -26.93 -78.88
N PRO A 111 -12.89 -27.88 -77.88
CA PRO A 111 -11.74 -28.33 -77.18
C PRO A 111 -10.82 -29.14 -78.12
N PRO A 112 -9.47 -29.16 -77.88
CA PRO A 112 -8.59 -30.05 -78.59
C PRO A 112 -9.01 -31.51 -78.34
N ARG A 113 -8.70 -32.49 -79.30
CA ARG A 113 -9.23 -33.85 -79.36
C ARG A 113 -9.07 -34.74 -78.11
N ARG A 114 -8.81 -34.24 -76.95
CA ARG A 114 -8.79 -34.95 -75.65
C ARG A 114 -10.16 -34.92 -75.01
N LEU A 115 -10.70 -36.11 -74.68
CA LEU A 115 -11.95 -36.28 -73.96
C LEU A 115 -11.77 -35.75 -72.50
N THR A 116 -12.30 -34.61 -72.19
CA THR A 116 -12.28 -34.06 -70.85
C THR A 116 -13.57 -34.40 -70.14
N ARG A 117 -13.50 -35.23 -69.07
CA ARG A 117 -14.60 -35.48 -68.15
C ARG A 117 -14.63 -34.44 -67.05
N SER A 118 -15.83 -34.03 -66.68
CA SER A 118 -16.02 -33.19 -65.49
C SER A 118 -15.77 -34.02 -64.23
N PRO A 119 -14.94 -33.57 -63.30
CA PRO A 119 -14.74 -34.25 -62.04
C PRO A 119 -16.02 -34.20 -61.15
N PRO A 120 -16.07 -35.05 -60.10
CA PRO A 120 -17.17 -35.01 -59.16
C PRO A 120 -17.20 -33.68 -58.40
N ALA A 121 -18.37 -33.25 -58.00
CA ALA A 121 -18.54 -32.08 -57.14
C ALA A 121 -18.11 -32.39 -55.70
N ASP A 122 -17.55 -31.41 -55.03
CA ASP A 122 -17.23 -31.50 -53.59
C ASP A 122 -18.54 -31.33 -52.79
N PHE A 123 -19.38 -30.35 -53.19
CA PHE A 123 -20.68 -30.14 -52.56
C PHE A 123 -21.64 -29.41 -53.51
N PHE A 124 -22.93 -29.40 -53.09
CA PHE A 124 -23.98 -28.60 -53.72
C PHE A 124 -24.21 -27.36 -52.89
N ALA A 125 -24.09 -26.21 -53.53
CA ALA A 125 -24.48 -24.92 -52.90
C ALA A 125 -26.00 -24.83 -52.80
N SER A 126 -26.49 -23.96 -51.89
CA SER A 126 -27.93 -23.76 -51.62
C SER A 126 -28.75 -23.36 -52.86
N ASN A 127 -28.12 -22.79 -53.88
CA ASN A 127 -28.72 -22.38 -55.14
C ASN A 127 -28.77 -23.48 -56.22
N GLY A 128 -28.37 -24.73 -55.88
CA GLY A 128 -28.35 -25.89 -56.73
C GLY A 128 -27.11 -26.01 -57.66
N VAL A 129 -26.12 -25.14 -57.48
CA VAL A 129 -24.86 -25.15 -58.21
C VAL A 129 -23.90 -26.14 -57.55
N GLU A 130 -23.27 -26.99 -58.34
CA GLU A 130 -22.20 -27.89 -57.88
C GLU A 130 -20.89 -27.14 -57.82
N VAL A 131 -20.12 -27.30 -56.74
CA VAL A 131 -18.82 -26.67 -56.52
C VAL A 131 -17.72 -27.71 -56.65
N ILE A 132 -16.76 -27.45 -57.52
CA ILE A 132 -15.60 -28.31 -57.83
C ILE A 132 -14.36 -27.46 -57.57
N PRO A 133 -13.67 -27.64 -56.44
CA PRO A 133 -12.61 -26.71 -55.99
C PRO A 133 -11.35 -26.74 -56.83
N ARG A 134 -11.07 -27.90 -57.50
CA ARG A 134 -9.87 -28.08 -58.35
C ARG A 134 -10.25 -28.78 -59.66
N MET A 135 -10.29 -28.00 -60.71
CA MET A 135 -10.47 -28.50 -62.10
C MET A 135 -9.29 -28.03 -62.95
N TYR A 136 -8.70 -28.93 -63.72
CA TYR A 136 -7.61 -28.61 -64.63
C TYR A 136 -8.21 -28.35 -66.02
N PRO A 137 -8.21 -27.10 -66.51
CA PRO A 137 -8.74 -26.78 -67.83
C PRO A 137 -7.84 -27.39 -68.92
N THR A 138 -8.41 -27.84 -70.02
CA THR A 138 -7.69 -28.43 -71.19
C THR A 138 -6.82 -27.41 -71.93
N ILE A 139 -7.09 -26.13 -71.73
CA ILE A 139 -6.43 -25.01 -72.42
C ILE A 139 -5.38 -24.36 -71.54
N SER A 140 -5.37 -24.64 -70.23
CA SER A 140 -4.42 -24.07 -69.29
C SER A 140 -3.19 -24.97 -69.06
N THR A 141 -2.00 -24.36 -68.95
CA THR A 141 -0.74 -25.05 -68.79
C THR A 141 -0.42 -25.49 -67.35
N GLY A 142 -1.46 -25.70 -66.50
CA GLY A 142 -1.25 -26.41 -65.24
C GLY A 142 -1.76 -25.80 -63.94
N ALA A 143 -2.33 -24.60 -63.92
CA ALA A 143 -2.95 -24.09 -62.74
C ALA A 143 -4.38 -24.61 -62.52
N PRO A 144 -4.74 -25.18 -61.40
CA PRO A 144 -6.11 -25.59 -61.11
C PRO A 144 -7.03 -24.37 -61.00
N MET A 145 -8.26 -24.51 -61.53
CA MET A 145 -9.30 -23.51 -61.43
C MET A 145 -10.46 -24.03 -60.56
N THR A 146 -11.23 -23.15 -59.96
CA THR A 146 -12.49 -23.52 -59.29
C THR A 146 -13.61 -23.57 -60.33
N ALA A 147 -14.31 -24.68 -60.42
CA ALA A 147 -15.41 -24.84 -61.35
C ALA A 147 -16.76 -24.85 -60.60
N PHE A 148 -17.75 -24.21 -61.24
CA PHE A 148 -19.14 -24.22 -60.84
C PHE A 148 -19.98 -24.85 -61.93
N ARG A 149 -20.76 -25.87 -61.59
CA ARG A 149 -21.55 -26.61 -62.56
C ARG A 149 -23.04 -26.53 -62.23
N TYR A 150 -23.83 -26.32 -63.29
CA TYR A 150 -25.26 -26.39 -63.21
C TYR A 150 -25.80 -27.09 -64.48
N ARG A 151 -26.38 -28.25 -64.31
CA ARG A 151 -26.85 -29.10 -65.41
C ARG A 151 -25.70 -29.37 -66.42
N SER A 152 -25.89 -28.92 -67.67
CA SER A 152 -24.92 -29.14 -68.77
C SER A 152 -23.84 -28.08 -68.88
N TYR A 153 -23.85 -27.04 -68.03
CA TYR A 153 -22.89 -25.93 -68.09
C TYR A 153 -21.95 -25.93 -66.91
N THR A 154 -20.68 -25.63 -67.20
CA THR A 154 -19.65 -25.46 -66.18
C THR A 154 -18.91 -24.13 -66.41
N VAL A 155 -18.81 -23.30 -65.35
CA VAL A 155 -18.06 -22.06 -65.32
C VAL A 155 -16.74 -22.31 -64.62
N LEU A 156 -15.65 -21.75 -65.15
CA LEU A 156 -14.34 -21.73 -64.56
C LEU A 156 -14.05 -20.35 -63.96
N THR A 157 -13.57 -20.34 -62.73
CA THR A 157 -13.17 -19.13 -61.99
C THR A 157 -11.75 -19.30 -61.50
N ASN A 158 -10.95 -18.22 -61.61
CA ASN A 158 -9.58 -18.22 -61.05
C ASN A 158 -9.62 -18.21 -59.53
N PRO A 159 -9.01 -19.19 -58.84
CA PRO A 159 -8.99 -19.27 -57.40
C PRO A 159 -8.42 -18.04 -56.68
N VAL A 160 -7.49 -17.31 -57.31
CA VAL A 160 -6.88 -16.08 -56.75
C VAL A 160 -7.96 -15.05 -56.37
N ARG A 161 -9.11 -15.04 -57.08
CA ARG A 161 -10.21 -14.09 -56.78
C ARG A 161 -10.84 -14.25 -55.40
N PHE A 162 -10.70 -15.41 -54.77
CA PHE A 162 -11.20 -15.70 -53.43
C PHE A 162 -10.31 -15.07 -52.35
N VAL A 163 -9.04 -14.86 -52.64
CA VAL A 163 -8.03 -14.32 -51.73
C VAL A 163 -7.45 -12.97 -52.21
N ASP A 164 -8.08 -12.38 -53.24
CA ASP A 164 -7.72 -11.06 -53.76
C ASP A 164 -8.19 -9.96 -52.78
N VAL A 165 -7.42 -9.80 -51.72
CA VAL A 165 -7.68 -8.88 -50.59
C VAL A 165 -6.42 -8.05 -50.36
N ILE A 166 -6.62 -6.83 -49.88
CA ILE A 166 -5.50 -6.00 -49.41
C ILE A 166 -5.11 -6.47 -48.03
N ALA A 167 -3.97 -7.11 -47.90
CA ALA A 167 -3.44 -7.61 -46.64
C ALA A 167 -2.11 -6.96 -46.30
N GLU A 168 -1.82 -6.81 -45.03
CA GLU A 168 -0.54 -6.30 -44.54
C GLU A 168 0.59 -7.35 -44.78
N PRO A 169 1.85 -6.90 -44.88
CA PRO A 169 2.99 -7.80 -45.02
C PRO A 169 3.00 -8.86 -43.92
N GLY A 170 3.21 -10.12 -44.30
CA GLY A 170 3.22 -11.25 -43.38
C GLY A 170 1.86 -11.84 -43.06
N THR A 171 0.76 -11.19 -43.45
CA THR A 171 -0.58 -11.81 -43.33
C THR A 171 -0.76 -12.90 -44.36
N ARG A 172 -1.26 -14.08 -43.95
CA ARG A 172 -1.55 -15.24 -44.80
C ARG A 172 -3.03 -15.54 -44.73
N LEU A 173 -3.59 -16.04 -45.84
CA LEU A 173 -5.00 -16.32 -45.96
C LEU A 173 -5.22 -17.64 -46.72
N ALA A 174 -6.16 -18.45 -46.26
CA ALA A 174 -6.65 -19.62 -46.99
C ALA A 174 -8.18 -19.60 -47.04
N VAL A 175 -8.71 -19.99 -48.19
CA VAL A 175 -10.14 -20.24 -48.41
C VAL A 175 -10.34 -21.67 -48.82
N ALA A 176 -11.26 -22.36 -48.18
CA ALA A 176 -11.65 -23.73 -48.44
C ALA A 176 -13.16 -23.85 -48.60
N THR A 177 -13.63 -24.95 -49.19
CA THR A 177 -15.03 -25.33 -49.19
C THR A 177 -15.49 -25.66 -47.77
N LYS A 178 -16.80 -25.72 -47.56
CA LYS A 178 -17.40 -26.15 -46.27
C LYS A 178 -16.93 -27.51 -45.78
N ASN A 179 -16.47 -28.37 -46.71
CA ASN A 179 -15.94 -29.71 -46.44
C ASN A 179 -14.42 -29.70 -46.12
N GLY A 180 -13.81 -28.51 -46.08
CA GLY A 180 -12.37 -28.35 -45.77
C GLY A 180 -11.42 -28.51 -46.96
N VAL A 181 -11.94 -28.66 -48.21
CA VAL A 181 -11.10 -28.78 -49.41
C VAL A 181 -10.55 -27.39 -49.77
N LEU A 182 -9.24 -27.25 -49.78
CA LEU A 182 -8.55 -25.98 -50.04
C LEU A 182 -8.81 -25.51 -51.48
N VAL A 183 -9.28 -24.26 -51.60
CA VAL A 183 -9.58 -23.59 -52.88
C VAL A 183 -8.45 -22.67 -53.30
N SER A 184 -8.05 -21.78 -52.41
CA SER A 184 -7.04 -20.77 -52.71
C SER A 184 -6.27 -20.34 -51.46
N THR A 185 -5.04 -19.87 -51.65
CA THR A 185 -4.17 -19.34 -50.58
C THR A 185 -3.53 -18.02 -51.00
N LEU A 186 -3.23 -17.19 -50.02
CA LEU A 186 -2.41 -16.00 -50.13
C LEU A 186 -1.23 -16.13 -49.16
N ASN A 187 0.01 -15.93 -49.65
CA ASN A 187 1.25 -15.95 -48.88
C ASN A 187 1.51 -17.26 -48.10
N ASP A 188 1.15 -18.39 -48.69
CA ASP A 188 1.43 -19.77 -48.21
C ASP A 188 1.19 -19.93 -46.69
N PRO A 189 -0.07 -20.03 -46.26
CA PRO A 189 -0.42 -20.27 -44.87
C PRO A 189 0.09 -21.63 -44.40
N ASP A 190 0.29 -21.74 -43.05
CA ASP A 190 0.75 -22.97 -42.41
C ASP A 190 -0.09 -24.20 -42.83
N PRO A 191 0.51 -25.26 -43.40
CA PRO A 191 -0.20 -26.47 -43.77
C PRO A 191 -0.98 -27.10 -42.63
N SER A 192 -0.50 -27.05 -41.40
CA SER A 192 -1.18 -27.59 -40.20
C SER A 192 -2.53 -26.93 -39.92
N LEU A 193 -2.67 -25.64 -40.24
CA LEU A 193 -3.92 -24.90 -40.12
C LEU A 193 -4.84 -25.18 -41.31
N THR A 194 -4.28 -25.29 -42.53
CA THR A 194 -5.09 -25.54 -43.73
C THR A 194 -5.66 -26.96 -43.78
N GLU A 195 -5.00 -27.95 -43.20
CA GLU A 195 -5.50 -29.34 -43.09
C GLU A 195 -6.65 -29.47 -42.07
N ARG A 196 -6.73 -28.58 -41.09
CA ARG A 196 -7.70 -28.63 -39.99
C ARG A 196 -8.74 -27.49 -40.02
N LEU A 197 -8.90 -26.83 -41.15
CA LEU A 197 -9.77 -25.66 -41.33
C LEU A 197 -11.20 -25.89 -40.79
N ALA A 198 -11.74 -27.09 -40.93
CA ALA A 198 -13.09 -27.42 -40.48
C ALA A 198 -13.25 -27.40 -38.96
N ASP A 199 -12.17 -27.66 -38.20
CA ASP A 199 -12.18 -27.84 -36.75
C ASP A 199 -11.64 -26.64 -35.98
N LEU A 200 -11.10 -25.63 -36.67
CA LEU A 200 -10.49 -24.48 -36.00
C LEU A 200 -11.53 -23.62 -35.27
N PRO A 201 -11.23 -23.09 -34.07
CA PRO A 201 -12.06 -22.13 -33.38
C PRO A 201 -12.09 -20.78 -34.12
N LYS A 202 -13.03 -19.89 -33.75
CA LYS A 202 -13.14 -18.56 -34.37
C LYS A 202 -11.88 -17.73 -34.30
N THR A 203 -11.15 -17.80 -33.19
CA THR A 203 -9.87 -17.12 -32.98
C THR A 203 -8.97 -18.03 -32.16
N GLY A 204 -7.67 -17.91 -32.34
CA GLY A 204 -6.72 -18.69 -31.58
C GLY A 204 -5.28 -18.26 -31.85
N SER A 205 -4.36 -19.02 -31.29
CA SER A 205 -2.93 -18.90 -31.54
C SER A 205 -2.32 -20.30 -31.63
N ASN A 206 -1.32 -20.48 -32.50
CA ASN A 206 -0.37 -21.57 -32.44
C ASN A 206 0.99 -21.05 -31.95
N ALA A 207 2.07 -21.83 -32.05
CA ALA A 207 3.37 -21.43 -31.53
C ALA A 207 3.89 -20.12 -32.15
N ASP A 208 3.64 -19.88 -33.42
CA ASP A 208 4.25 -18.79 -34.20
C ASP A 208 3.23 -17.76 -34.70
N ASP A 209 1.97 -18.15 -34.87
CA ASP A 209 0.94 -17.34 -35.51
C ASP A 209 -0.31 -17.15 -34.66
N LEU A 210 -0.90 -15.96 -34.78
CA LEU A 210 -2.32 -15.73 -34.44
C LEU A 210 -3.19 -16.05 -35.63
N PHE A 211 -4.40 -16.57 -35.39
CA PHE A 211 -5.36 -16.82 -36.45
C PHE A 211 -6.78 -16.41 -36.07
N ALA A 212 -7.55 -16.14 -37.12
CA ALA A 212 -9.01 -16.02 -37.02
C ALA A 212 -9.66 -16.73 -38.20
N THR A 213 -10.80 -17.36 -37.95
CA THR A 213 -11.59 -18.07 -38.94
C THR A 213 -12.94 -17.44 -39.13
N SER A 214 -13.42 -17.45 -40.36
CA SER A 214 -14.82 -17.15 -40.69
C SER A 214 -15.41 -18.32 -41.48
N ARG A 215 -16.72 -18.52 -41.36
CA ARG A 215 -17.47 -19.61 -41.99
C ARG A 215 -18.86 -19.15 -42.36
N ASP A 216 -19.29 -19.64 -43.54
CA ASP A 216 -20.67 -19.55 -43.94
C ASP A 216 -21.24 -20.91 -44.40
N ALA A 217 -22.31 -20.92 -45.19
CA ALA A 217 -22.95 -22.13 -45.69
C ALA A 217 -22.10 -22.88 -46.72
N ASN A 218 -21.15 -22.23 -47.41
CA ASN A 218 -20.41 -22.73 -48.55
C ASN A 218 -18.90 -22.78 -48.33
N TRP A 219 -18.37 -21.83 -47.53
CA TRP A 219 -16.93 -21.53 -47.44
C TRP A 219 -16.42 -21.48 -46.01
N ILE A 220 -15.14 -21.74 -45.87
CA ILE A 220 -14.36 -21.52 -44.66
C ILE A 220 -13.15 -20.69 -45.04
N ALA A 221 -12.86 -19.63 -44.33
CA ALA A 221 -11.66 -18.85 -44.49
C ALA A 221 -10.87 -18.80 -43.18
N VAL A 222 -9.55 -18.84 -43.25
CA VAL A 222 -8.63 -18.60 -42.13
C VAL A 222 -7.63 -17.52 -42.54
N ALA A 223 -7.50 -16.49 -41.70
CA ALA A 223 -6.44 -15.50 -41.82
C ALA A 223 -5.45 -15.68 -40.68
N THR A 224 -4.16 -15.59 -40.94
CA THR A 224 -3.08 -15.74 -39.98
C THR A 224 -2.10 -14.59 -40.07
N ALA A 225 -1.47 -14.24 -38.95
CA ALA A 225 -0.35 -13.31 -38.88
C ALA A 225 0.67 -13.79 -37.87
N PRO A 226 1.97 -13.56 -38.07
CA PRO A 226 3.00 -13.92 -37.12
C PRO A 226 2.80 -13.26 -35.77
N SER A 227 2.93 -13.99 -34.66
CA SER A 227 2.80 -13.47 -33.29
C SER A 227 3.79 -12.34 -33.02
N ILE A 228 4.93 -12.31 -33.71
CA ILE A 228 5.93 -11.24 -33.58
C ILE A 228 5.41 -9.89 -34.11
N ALA A 229 4.44 -9.88 -35.01
CA ALA A 229 3.82 -8.65 -35.51
C ALA A 229 3.07 -7.88 -34.42
N ILE A 230 2.65 -8.55 -33.33
CA ILE A 230 2.01 -7.93 -32.17
C ILE A 230 2.94 -6.95 -31.49
N LEU A 231 4.27 -7.18 -31.53
CA LEU A 231 5.24 -6.35 -30.83
C LEU A 231 5.25 -4.90 -31.32
N SER A 232 5.02 -4.69 -32.63
CA SER A 232 4.93 -3.34 -33.21
C SER A 232 3.66 -2.62 -32.80
N ASP A 233 2.53 -3.31 -32.72
CA ASP A 233 1.26 -2.73 -32.30
C ASP A 233 1.20 -2.48 -30.78
N MET A 234 1.92 -3.30 -30.00
CA MET A 234 2.06 -3.09 -28.56
C MET A 234 2.73 -1.78 -28.19
N ASP A 235 3.58 -1.19 -29.04
CA ASP A 235 4.32 0.03 -28.70
C ASP A 235 3.37 1.21 -28.48
N ARG A 236 2.29 1.30 -29.23
CA ARG A 236 1.27 2.33 -29.06
C ARG A 236 0.48 2.15 -27.74
N GLU A 237 0.10 0.94 -27.43
CA GLU A 237 -0.64 0.61 -26.21
C GLU A 237 0.24 0.74 -24.96
N ARG A 238 1.52 0.35 -25.06
CA ARG A 238 2.51 0.54 -23.99
C ARG A 238 2.73 2.00 -23.66
N LEU A 239 2.80 2.88 -24.67
CA LEU A 239 2.99 4.32 -24.48
C LEU A 239 1.88 4.96 -23.63
N LEU A 240 0.67 4.41 -23.66
CA LEU A 240 -0.48 4.90 -22.88
C LEU A 240 -0.61 4.21 -21.54
N LEU A 241 -0.45 2.89 -21.46
CA LEU A 241 -0.76 2.09 -20.29
C LEU A 241 0.40 2.02 -19.27
N LEU A 242 1.68 1.99 -19.72
CA LEU A 242 2.81 1.93 -18.82
C LEU A 242 2.97 3.18 -17.94
N PRO A 243 2.81 4.43 -18.46
CA PRO A 243 2.81 5.61 -17.61
C PRO A 243 1.69 5.60 -16.57
N GLY A 244 0.49 5.11 -16.94
CA GLY A 244 -0.62 4.91 -16.01
C GLY A 244 -0.28 3.91 -14.91
N GLY A 245 0.29 2.76 -15.27
CA GLY A 245 0.79 1.77 -14.33
C GLY A 245 1.87 2.30 -13.40
N ALA A 246 2.81 3.09 -13.95
CA ALA A 246 3.88 3.74 -13.18
C ALA A 246 3.34 4.79 -12.18
N LEU A 247 2.33 5.57 -12.58
CA LEU A 247 1.66 6.52 -11.69
C LEU A 247 1.00 5.81 -10.50
N VAL A 248 0.24 4.75 -10.76
CA VAL A 248 -0.41 3.95 -9.71
C VAL A 248 0.65 3.33 -8.78
N ALA A 249 1.73 2.78 -9.34
CA ALA A 249 2.84 2.24 -8.57
C ALA A 249 3.50 3.30 -7.66
N ALA A 250 3.75 4.50 -8.19
CA ALA A 250 4.32 5.62 -7.43
C ALA A 250 3.40 6.06 -6.28
N LEU A 251 2.08 6.13 -6.50
CA LEU A 251 1.10 6.46 -5.47
C LEU A 251 1.05 5.39 -4.38
N MET A 252 1.06 4.10 -4.74
CA MET A 252 1.07 2.99 -3.77
C MET A 252 2.34 3.01 -2.91
N VAL A 253 3.51 3.16 -3.52
CA VAL A 253 4.79 3.26 -2.80
C VAL A 253 4.80 4.50 -1.91
N GLY A 254 4.36 5.65 -2.42
CA GLY A 254 4.25 6.89 -1.66
C GLY A 254 3.36 6.75 -0.43
N LEU A 255 2.20 6.09 -0.57
CA LEU A 255 1.29 5.82 0.54
C LEU A 255 1.94 4.90 1.60
N VAL A 256 2.59 3.83 1.17
CA VAL A 256 3.29 2.90 2.10
C VAL A 256 4.40 3.63 2.86
N VAL A 257 5.22 4.44 2.17
CA VAL A 257 6.29 5.23 2.78
C VAL A 257 5.72 6.26 3.76
N TRP A 258 4.64 6.96 3.38
CA TRP A 258 3.98 7.95 4.24
C TRP A 258 3.43 7.32 5.52
N LEU A 259 2.69 6.21 5.41
CA LEU A 259 2.15 5.47 6.56
C LEU A 259 3.27 4.93 7.47
N SER A 260 4.35 4.42 6.87
CA SER A 260 5.50 3.90 7.59
C SER A 260 6.22 5.00 8.37
N ARG A 261 6.46 6.17 7.73
CA ARG A 261 7.07 7.33 8.39
C ARG A 261 6.21 7.86 9.54
N ARG A 262 4.89 7.89 9.38
CA ARG A 262 3.98 8.34 10.43
C ARG A 262 4.03 7.42 11.66
N ARG A 263 4.13 6.11 11.49
CA ARG A 263 4.25 5.13 12.58
C ARG A 263 5.65 5.10 13.23
N LEU A 264 6.68 5.45 12.49
CA LEU A 264 8.06 5.51 12.97
C LEU A 264 8.46 6.91 13.48
N SER A 265 7.54 7.90 13.51
CA SER A 265 7.80 9.20 14.09
C SER A 265 7.93 9.09 15.63
N PRO A 266 8.76 9.94 16.28
CA PRO A 266 8.88 9.94 17.75
C PRO A 266 7.53 10.08 18.44
N LEU A 267 6.63 10.93 17.94
CA LEU A 267 5.28 11.08 18.46
C LEU A 267 4.42 9.83 18.29
N GLY A 268 4.50 9.18 17.12
CA GLY A 268 3.78 7.93 16.88
C GLY A 268 4.26 6.80 17.80
N GLU A 269 5.56 6.73 18.06
CA GLU A 269 6.15 5.77 18.99
C GLU A 269 5.70 6.06 20.44
N LEU A 270 5.72 7.32 20.86
CA LEU A 270 5.28 7.76 22.19
C LEU A 270 3.79 7.45 22.41
N SER A 271 2.91 7.77 21.45
CA SER A 271 1.49 7.48 21.54
C SER A 271 1.20 5.97 21.70
N ILE A 272 1.95 5.13 21.00
CA ILE A 272 1.85 3.67 21.14
C ILE A 272 2.34 3.22 22.52
N ALA A 273 3.42 3.82 23.04
CA ALA A 273 3.98 3.51 24.35
C ALA A 273 3.00 3.85 25.49
N VAL A 274 2.30 4.99 25.39
CA VAL A 274 1.25 5.38 26.33
C VAL A 274 0.12 4.35 26.36
N GLN A 275 -0.39 3.96 25.18
CA GLN A 275 -1.46 2.95 25.08
C GLN A 275 -1.04 1.57 25.61
N ARG A 276 0.25 1.20 25.43
CA ARG A 276 0.80 -0.09 25.88
C ARG A 276 1.30 -0.08 27.31
N ARG A 277 1.25 1.06 28.00
CA ARG A 277 1.74 1.24 29.35
C ARG A 277 3.22 0.82 29.49
N GLU A 278 4.08 1.33 28.58
CA GLU A 278 5.52 1.04 28.57
C GLU A 278 6.31 1.88 29.58
N PHE A 279 5.63 2.68 30.42
CA PHE A 279 6.24 3.53 31.43
C PHE A 279 6.34 2.78 32.76
N ILE A 280 7.55 2.83 33.33
CA ILE A 280 7.87 2.29 34.65
C ILE A 280 8.32 3.43 35.55
N VAL A 281 8.32 3.22 36.87
CA VAL A 281 8.72 4.23 37.84
C VAL A 281 10.01 3.80 38.53
N HIS A 282 10.94 4.75 38.65
CA HIS A 282 12.08 4.65 39.54
C HIS A 282 11.93 5.69 40.63
N TYR A 283 12.38 5.36 41.83
CA TYR A 283 12.21 6.16 43.03
C TYR A 283 13.56 6.69 43.49
N GLN A 284 13.73 8.01 43.52
CA GLN A 284 14.97 8.61 44.02
C GLN A 284 14.79 8.96 45.50
N PRO A 285 15.61 8.38 46.41
CA PRO A 285 15.46 8.61 47.83
C PRO A 285 15.64 10.06 48.22
N LEU A 286 14.72 10.57 49.08
CA LEU A 286 14.78 11.86 49.71
C LEU A 286 15.29 11.68 51.14
N ILE A 287 16.34 12.40 51.49
CA ILE A 287 17.07 12.24 52.74
C ILE A 287 16.89 13.50 53.60
N GLU A 288 16.58 13.34 54.89
CA GLU A 288 16.72 14.41 55.87
C GLU A 288 18.22 14.61 56.12
N LEU A 289 18.75 15.74 55.68
CA LEU A 289 20.21 15.98 55.65
C LEU A 289 20.88 15.91 57.02
N LYS A 290 20.21 16.39 58.08
CA LYS A 290 20.73 16.42 59.44
C LYS A 290 20.88 15.05 60.07
N THR A 291 19.99 14.12 59.77
CA THR A 291 19.96 12.79 60.41
C THR A 291 20.44 11.68 59.49
N GLY A 292 20.43 11.92 58.17
CA GLY A 292 20.69 10.91 57.12
C GLY A 292 19.55 9.94 56.90
N ILE A 293 18.38 10.17 57.53
CA ILE A 293 17.23 9.27 57.42
C ILE A 293 16.53 9.49 56.09
N CYS A 294 16.18 8.40 55.42
CA CYS A 294 15.32 8.45 54.25
C CYS A 294 13.88 8.71 54.67
N VAL A 295 13.29 9.83 54.23
CA VAL A 295 11.95 10.27 54.61
C VAL A 295 10.93 10.09 53.47
N GLY A 296 11.40 9.92 52.25
CA GLY A 296 10.55 9.82 51.09
C GLY A 296 11.32 9.42 49.83
N ALA A 297 10.65 9.58 48.70
CA ALA A 297 11.27 9.50 47.40
C ALA A 297 10.51 10.32 46.35
N GLU A 298 11.20 10.74 45.32
CA GLU A 298 10.58 11.27 44.12
C GLU A 298 10.35 10.14 43.11
N ALA A 299 9.13 10.07 42.56
CA ALA A 299 8.71 9.11 41.55
C ALA A 299 9.09 9.63 40.15
N LEU A 300 10.10 9.05 39.57
CA LEU A 300 10.68 9.45 38.31
C LEU A 300 10.29 8.49 37.20
N VAL A 301 9.53 8.93 36.21
CA VAL A 301 9.12 8.13 35.06
C VAL A 301 10.32 7.67 34.23
N ARG A 302 10.24 6.43 33.73
CA ARG A 302 11.21 5.84 32.80
C ARG A 302 10.43 5.17 31.68
N TRP A 303 10.78 5.44 30.45
CA TRP A 303 10.16 4.74 29.31
C TRP A 303 11.03 3.55 28.94
N ARG A 304 10.51 2.34 29.20
CA ARG A 304 11.15 1.09 28.86
C ARG A 304 10.49 0.46 27.65
N ARG A 305 11.18 0.51 26.52
CA ARG A 305 10.72 -0.11 25.27
C ARG A 305 10.62 -1.64 25.39
N PRO A 306 9.84 -2.30 24.54
CA PRO A 306 9.71 -3.77 24.54
C PRO A 306 11.01 -4.54 24.30
N ASP A 307 12.01 -3.90 23.68
CA ASP A 307 13.38 -4.47 23.50
C ASP A 307 14.27 -4.31 24.75
N GLY A 308 13.74 -3.70 25.81
CA GLY A 308 14.46 -3.42 27.05
C GLY A 308 15.25 -2.12 27.07
N GLN A 309 15.31 -1.38 25.95
CA GLN A 309 16.02 -0.09 25.91
C GLN A 309 15.27 0.96 26.74
N MET A 310 16.01 1.73 27.53
CA MET A 310 15.48 2.87 28.28
C MET A 310 15.60 4.15 27.45
N VAL A 311 14.48 4.84 27.27
CA VAL A 311 14.45 6.19 26.66
C VAL A 311 14.58 7.23 27.75
N ARG A 312 15.46 8.22 27.54
CA ARG A 312 15.71 9.28 28.50
C ARG A 312 14.50 10.22 28.64
N PRO A 313 14.14 10.66 29.87
CA PRO A 313 13.01 11.55 30.10
C PRO A 313 13.08 12.87 29.32
N ASP A 314 14.24 13.47 29.19
CA ASP A 314 14.47 14.70 28.45
C ASP A 314 14.13 14.62 26.94
N LEU A 315 14.01 13.41 26.39
CA LEU A 315 13.65 13.19 24.99
C LEU A 315 12.13 13.02 24.78
N PHE A 316 11.41 12.49 25.77
CA PHE A 316 9.98 12.19 25.57
C PHE A 316 9.02 13.06 26.39
N ILE A 317 9.45 13.59 27.54
CA ILE A 317 8.59 14.46 28.37
C ILE A 317 8.16 15.72 27.60
N PRO A 318 9.09 16.51 26.97
CA PRO A 318 8.68 17.69 26.21
C PRO A 318 7.72 17.34 25.07
N LEU A 319 7.98 16.22 24.38
CA LEU A 319 7.10 15.75 23.31
C LEU A 319 5.72 15.32 23.82
N ALA A 320 5.66 14.74 25.02
CA ALA A 320 4.41 14.37 25.68
C ALA A 320 3.60 15.60 26.09
N GLU A 321 4.26 16.62 26.64
CA GLU A 321 3.64 17.90 27.03
C GLU A 321 3.05 18.63 25.81
N GLU A 322 3.87 18.82 24.76
CA GLU A 322 3.44 19.49 23.51
C GLU A 322 2.23 18.83 22.84
N ASN A 323 2.03 17.54 23.05
CA ASN A 323 0.99 16.75 22.37
C ASN A 323 -0.11 16.23 23.31
N GLY A 324 -0.16 16.69 24.56
CA GLY A 324 -1.19 16.33 25.53
C GLY A 324 -1.17 14.87 26.00
N LEU A 325 -0.03 14.17 25.83
CA LEU A 325 0.14 12.78 26.28
C LEU A 325 0.67 12.69 27.72
N ILE A 326 1.13 13.81 28.27
CA ILE A 326 1.78 13.84 29.59
C ILE A 326 0.79 13.49 30.71
N GLU A 327 -0.48 13.87 30.59
CA GLU A 327 -1.51 13.56 31.57
C GLU A 327 -1.70 12.04 31.74
N GLU A 328 -1.78 11.30 30.62
CA GLU A 328 -1.90 9.83 30.67
C GLU A 328 -0.64 9.17 31.23
N ILE A 329 0.55 9.76 31.01
CA ILE A 329 1.82 9.28 31.58
C ILE A 329 1.81 9.52 33.10
N THR A 330 1.41 10.73 33.55
CA THR A 330 1.29 11.06 34.97
C THR A 330 0.33 10.11 35.68
N ASP A 331 -0.82 9.81 35.07
CA ASP A 331 -1.76 8.82 35.61
C ASP A 331 -1.11 7.44 35.77
N GLN A 332 -0.38 6.98 34.76
CA GLN A 332 0.33 5.69 34.82
C GLN A 332 1.38 5.67 35.93
N VAL A 333 2.16 6.74 36.09
CA VAL A 333 3.16 6.88 37.18
C VAL A 333 2.46 6.80 38.53
N LEU A 334 1.38 7.55 38.73
CA LEU A 334 0.62 7.56 39.98
C LEU A 334 0.08 6.15 40.32
N TYR A 335 -0.61 5.48 39.39
CA TYR A 335 -1.14 4.14 39.64
C TYR A 335 -0.03 3.13 39.90
N ALA A 336 1.09 3.20 39.16
CA ALA A 336 2.24 2.32 39.39
C ALA A 336 2.85 2.56 40.78
N THR A 337 3.07 3.84 41.17
CA THR A 337 3.63 4.22 42.46
C THR A 337 2.79 3.68 43.62
N VAL A 338 1.47 3.87 43.56
CA VAL A 338 0.57 3.34 44.60
C VAL A 338 0.59 1.82 44.63
N ALA A 339 0.57 1.15 43.49
CA ALA A 339 0.58 -0.32 43.42
C ALA A 339 1.90 -0.91 43.97
N GLU A 340 3.04 -0.34 43.59
CA GLU A 340 4.38 -0.82 43.92
C GLU A 340 4.75 -0.55 45.39
N LEU A 341 4.41 0.64 45.92
CA LEU A 341 4.82 1.07 47.25
C LEU A 341 3.74 0.96 48.33
N LYS A 342 2.52 0.50 48.00
CA LYS A 342 1.43 0.32 48.95
C LYS A 342 1.87 -0.33 50.26
N SER A 343 2.62 -1.42 50.20
CA SER A 343 2.99 -2.20 51.39
C SER A 343 3.84 -1.39 52.37
N VAL A 344 4.82 -0.63 51.88
CA VAL A 344 5.68 0.18 52.74
C VAL A 344 5.00 1.46 53.20
N LEU A 345 4.17 2.10 52.38
CA LEU A 345 3.39 3.30 52.73
C LEU A 345 2.35 2.98 53.80
N VAL A 346 1.69 1.83 53.73
CA VAL A 346 0.74 1.42 54.79
C VAL A 346 1.46 1.05 56.09
N ALA A 347 2.64 0.43 55.98
CA ALA A 347 3.43 0.06 57.18
C ALA A 347 4.09 1.24 57.86
N ASP A 348 4.38 2.32 57.14
CA ASP A 348 5.00 3.52 57.69
C ASP A 348 4.31 4.79 57.17
N ARG A 349 3.63 5.48 58.07
CA ARG A 349 2.88 6.70 57.77
C ARG A 349 3.76 7.96 57.64
N SER A 350 5.03 7.88 58.02
CA SER A 350 5.99 8.97 57.86
C SER A 350 6.63 9.02 56.48
N LEU A 351 6.57 7.92 55.70
CA LEU A 351 7.09 7.84 54.33
C LEU A 351 6.15 8.58 53.37
N HIS A 352 6.70 9.44 52.54
CA HIS A 352 5.96 10.11 51.46
C HIS A 352 6.64 9.93 50.09
N ILE A 353 5.85 10.04 49.04
CA ILE A 353 6.31 9.95 47.64
C ILE A 353 5.85 11.18 46.88
N ALA A 354 6.78 11.85 46.24
CA ALA A 354 6.52 13.01 45.41
C ALA A 354 6.22 12.56 43.97
N ILE A 355 5.18 13.16 43.38
CA ILE A 355 4.73 12.93 42.00
C ILE A 355 4.82 14.24 41.23
N ASN A 356 5.53 14.21 40.11
CA ASN A 356 5.64 15.33 39.20
C ASN A 356 4.32 15.55 38.45
N LEU A 357 3.81 16.77 38.47
CA LEU A 357 2.58 17.19 37.76
C LEU A 357 2.89 17.94 36.49
N ALA A 358 2.12 17.69 35.44
CA ALA A 358 2.12 18.53 34.27
C ALA A 358 1.47 19.90 34.54
N ALA A 359 1.86 20.93 33.79
CA ALA A 359 1.27 22.28 33.93
C ALA A 359 -0.26 22.28 33.75
N ASP A 360 -0.77 21.45 32.84
CA ASP A 360 -2.22 21.33 32.58
C ASP A 360 -2.96 20.62 33.72
N ASP A 361 -2.33 19.69 34.45
CA ASP A 361 -2.87 19.07 35.66
C ASP A 361 -3.06 20.10 36.77
N LEU A 362 -2.09 20.99 36.94
CA LEU A 362 -2.14 22.04 37.93
C LEU A 362 -3.20 23.12 37.58
N LYS A 363 -3.29 23.47 36.30
CA LYS A 363 -4.25 24.44 35.79
C LYS A 363 -5.69 23.94 35.88
N SER A 364 -5.94 22.68 35.54
CA SER A 364 -7.31 22.12 35.51
C SER A 364 -7.75 21.49 36.83
N GLY A 365 -6.82 21.09 37.68
CA GLY A 365 -7.10 20.30 38.88
C GLY A 365 -7.51 18.85 38.58
N ARG A 366 -7.39 18.40 37.32
CA ARG A 366 -7.78 17.05 36.85
C ARG A 366 -7.15 15.93 37.67
N ILE A 367 -5.92 16.12 38.10
CA ILE A 367 -5.17 15.10 38.83
C ILE A 367 -5.76 14.72 40.19
N LEU A 368 -6.43 15.65 40.89
CA LEU A 368 -6.92 15.42 42.24
C LEU A 368 -7.95 14.29 42.36
N PRO A 369 -9.01 14.20 41.52
CA PRO A 369 -9.90 13.03 41.51
C PRO A 369 -9.20 11.75 41.03
N VAL A 370 -8.15 11.84 40.21
CA VAL A 370 -7.37 10.67 39.79
C VAL A 370 -6.60 10.08 40.98
N ILE A 371 -5.94 10.94 41.76
CA ILE A 371 -5.24 10.53 43.00
C ILE A 371 -6.24 9.87 43.97
N GLU A 372 -7.39 10.50 44.22
CA GLU A 372 -8.44 9.96 45.08
C GLU A 372 -8.87 8.55 44.64
N THR A 373 -9.00 8.37 43.31
CA THR A 373 -9.35 7.06 42.75
C THR A 373 -8.23 6.04 42.93
N ALA A 374 -6.98 6.47 42.71
CA ALA A 374 -5.80 5.60 42.88
C ALA A 374 -5.59 5.15 44.32
N LEU A 375 -5.88 6.02 45.29
CA LEU A 375 -5.75 5.73 46.72
C LEU A 375 -6.92 4.92 47.28
N ARG A 376 -8.07 4.88 46.63
CA ARG A 376 -9.28 4.23 47.12
C ARG A 376 -9.04 2.77 47.48
N ASN A 377 -9.39 2.37 48.70
CA ASN A 377 -9.23 0.99 49.20
C ASN A 377 -7.79 0.47 49.26
N THR A 378 -6.79 1.34 49.18
CA THR A 378 -5.37 0.95 49.29
C THR A 378 -4.87 0.98 50.73
N GLY A 379 -5.43 1.85 51.55
CA GLY A 379 -4.96 2.18 52.89
C GLY A 379 -3.78 3.15 52.91
N VAL A 380 -3.31 3.65 51.77
CA VAL A 380 -2.33 4.75 51.69
C VAL A 380 -3.05 6.05 52.03
N LEU A 381 -2.39 6.89 52.83
CA LEU A 381 -2.94 8.19 53.22
C LEU A 381 -2.63 9.26 52.16
N THR A 382 -3.50 10.22 52.03
CA THR A 382 -3.36 11.34 51.09
C THR A 382 -2.09 12.16 51.35
N GLU A 383 -1.76 12.35 52.64
CA GLU A 383 -0.57 13.08 53.11
C GLU A 383 0.74 12.42 52.68
N GLN A 384 0.71 11.15 52.30
CA GLN A 384 1.90 10.41 51.80
C GLN A 384 2.17 10.67 50.32
N ILE A 385 1.30 11.36 49.61
CA ILE A 385 1.47 11.72 48.19
C ILE A 385 1.70 13.23 48.11
N TRP A 386 2.92 13.59 47.79
CA TRP A 386 3.32 14.97 47.54
C TRP A 386 3.16 15.29 46.06
N LEU A 387 2.88 16.56 45.77
CA LEU A 387 2.70 17.03 44.41
C LEU A 387 3.81 18.01 44.07
N GLU A 388 4.56 17.76 43.02
CA GLU A 388 5.63 18.63 42.53
C GLU A 388 5.25 19.23 41.18
N ALA A 389 5.46 20.53 41.03
CA ALA A 389 5.24 21.21 39.75
C ALA A 389 6.36 22.20 39.49
N THR A 390 6.81 22.26 38.24
CA THR A 390 7.81 23.21 37.81
C THR A 390 7.26 24.64 37.75
N GLU A 391 8.14 25.64 37.72
CA GLU A 391 7.76 27.06 37.60
C GLU A 391 6.78 27.34 36.46
N ARG A 392 6.85 26.60 35.35
CA ARG A 392 5.94 26.74 34.19
C ARG A 392 4.49 26.40 34.55
N GLY A 393 4.27 25.48 35.47
CA GLY A 393 2.93 25.10 35.94
C GLY A 393 2.21 26.25 36.68
N PHE A 394 2.95 27.23 37.17
CA PHE A 394 2.42 28.35 37.92
C PHE A 394 2.18 29.62 37.09
N MET A 395 2.34 29.60 35.78
CA MET A 395 2.12 30.77 34.92
C MET A 395 0.70 31.31 34.99
N ASP A 396 -0.32 30.43 35.12
CA ASP A 396 -1.69 30.86 35.47
C ASP A 396 -1.88 30.77 36.99
N VAL A 397 -1.40 31.77 37.69
CA VAL A 397 -1.40 31.85 39.17
C VAL A 397 -2.78 31.59 39.76
N LYS A 398 -3.85 32.13 39.16
CA LYS A 398 -5.20 32.01 39.71
C LYS A 398 -5.70 30.56 39.67
N SER A 399 -5.53 29.89 38.55
CA SER A 399 -5.96 28.48 38.39
C SER A 399 -5.07 27.55 39.23
N ALA A 400 -3.75 27.76 39.20
CA ALA A 400 -2.79 27.00 40.01
C ALA A 400 -3.10 27.14 41.50
N ARG A 401 -3.33 28.36 41.99
CA ARG A 401 -3.70 28.61 43.39
C ARG A 401 -4.93 27.81 43.83
N ALA A 402 -5.99 27.84 43.03
CA ALA A 402 -7.22 27.10 43.36
C ALA A 402 -6.95 25.57 43.47
N THR A 403 -6.15 25.02 42.56
CA THR A 403 -5.77 23.60 42.58
C THR A 403 -4.89 23.27 43.80
N ILE A 404 -3.90 24.13 44.12
CA ILE A 404 -3.03 23.95 45.29
C ILE A 404 -3.86 24.01 46.59
N GLU A 405 -4.73 25.00 46.75
CA GLU A 405 -5.61 25.12 47.93
C GLU A 405 -6.48 23.88 48.10
N GLU A 406 -7.02 23.34 47.00
CA GLU A 406 -7.81 22.11 47.02
C GLU A 406 -6.95 20.89 47.38
N ALA A 407 -5.75 20.77 46.79
CA ALA A 407 -4.80 19.68 47.09
C ALA A 407 -4.44 19.67 48.57
N ARG A 408 -4.10 20.83 49.14
CA ARG A 408 -3.76 20.98 50.56
C ARG A 408 -4.98 20.68 51.48
N ARG A 409 -6.19 21.11 51.09
CA ARG A 409 -7.41 20.79 51.83
C ARG A 409 -7.68 19.29 51.89
N ARG A 410 -7.29 18.54 50.81
CA ARG A 410 -7.36 17.08 50.77
C ARG A 410 -6.22 16.39 51.53
N GLY A 411 -5.19 17.13 51.95
CA GLY A 411 -4.09 16.64 52.76
C GLY A 411 -2.75 16.48 52.00
N HIS A 412 -2.70 16.81 50.73
CA HIS A 412 -1.44 16.77 49.97
C HIS A 412 -0.54 17.94 50.34
N SER A 413 0.76 17.73 50.35
CA SER A 413 1.77 18.80 50.32
C SER A 413 2.15 19.12 48.89
N VAL A 414 2.41 20.41 48.60
CA VAL A 414 2.76 20.86 47.24
C VAL A 414 4.13 21.55 47.26
N ALA A 415 5.02 21.12 46.37
CA ALA A 415 6.34 21.68 46.20
C ALA A 415 6.50 22.36 44.82
N ILE A 416 7.25 23.45 44.80
CA ILE A 416 7.75 24.03 43.55
C ILE A 416 9.06 23.39 43.19
N ASP A 417 9.16 22.94 41.96
CA ASP A 417 10.34 22.24 41.39
C ASP A 417 11.13 23.13 40.44
N ASP A 418 12.43 22.80 40.25
CA ASP A 418 13.39 23.50 39.38
C ASP A 418 13.49 25.02 39.62
N PHE A 419 13.33 25.46 40.87
CA PHE A 419 13.27 26.88 41.18
C PHE A 419 14.58 27.62 40.85
N GLY A 420 14.45 28.73 40.10
CA GLY A 420 15.53 29.61 39.70
C GLY A 420 16.03 29.38 38.25
N THR A 421 15.53 28.37 37.57
CA THR A 421 15.95 28.09 36.19
C THR A 421 15.13 28.81 35.12
N GLY A 422 14.02 29.46 35.50
CA GLY A 422 13.06 30.07 34.59
C GLY A 422 12.71 31.53 34.94
N TYR A 423 11.47 31.91 34.67
CA TYR A 423 10.92 33.24 34.90
C TYR A 423 10.38 33.42 36.35
N SER A 424 11.15 33.00 37.34
CA SER A 424 10.71 33.08 38.76
C SER A 424 10.37 34.50 39.16
N SER A 425 9.11 34.81 39.21
CA SER A 425 8.65 36.00 39.93
C SER A 425 8.51 35.65 41.40
N LEU A 426 9.28 36.31 42.25
CA LEU A 426 9.16 36.22 43.73
C LEU A 426 7.71 36.42 44.19
N GLN A 427 6.95 37.14 43.38
CA GLN A 427 5.53 37.39 43.58
C GLN A 427 4.71 36.07 43.57
N TYR A 428 5.02 35.14 42.67
CA TYR A 428 4.27 33.87 42.58
C TYR A 428 4.50 33.01 43.84
N LEU A 429 5.74 32.97 44.35
CA LEU A 429 6.02 32.27 45.60
C LEU A 429 5.26 32.83 46.81
N GLN A 430 5.03 34.16 46.86
CA GLN A 430 4.30 34.79 47.92
C GLN A 430 2.78 34.56 47.82
N GLU A 431 2.25 34.45 46.61
CA GLU A 431 0.82 34.30 46.34
C GLU A 431 0.33 32.85 46.42
N LEU A 432 1.23 31.87 46.25
CA LEU A 432 0.85 30.46 46.22
C LEU A 432 1.07 29.79 47.59
N PRO A 433 0.10 29.02 48.10
CA PRO A 433 0.24 28.32 49.37
C PRO A 433 1.05 27.02 49.22
N LEU A 434 2.33 27.15 48.95
CA LEU A 434 3.29 26.05 48.81
C LEU A 434 3.78 25.54 50.17
N ASP A 435 4.23 24.29 50.24
CA ASP A 435 4.80 23.67 51.44
C ASP A 435 6.32 23.53 51.34
N ALA A 436 6.85 23.33 50.12
CA ALA A 436 8.28 23.12 49.90
C ALA A 436 8.81 23.79 48.62
N LEU A 437 10.10 24.10 48.63
CA LEU A 437 10.86 24.59 47.47
C LEU A 437 12.02 23.65 47.20
N LYS A 438 12.12 23.17 45.95
CA LYS A 438 13.26 22.35 45.46
C LYS A 438 14.27 23.26 44.76
N ILE A 439 15.50 23.17 45.18
CA ILE A 439 16.65 23.89 44.57
C ILE A 439 17.24 23.02 43.51
N ASP A 440 17.20 23.47 42.25
CA ASP A 440 17.69 22.73 41.10
C ASP A 440 19.20 22.39 41.20
N LYS A 441 19.56 21.26 40.65
CA LYS A 441 20.95 20.76 40.62
C LYS A 441 21.98 21.80 40.13
N SER A 442 21.62 22.65 39.15
CA SER A 442 22.53 23.63 38.56
C SER A 442 23.09 24.64 39.60
N PHE A 443 22.28 24.93 40.61
CA PHE A 443 22.71 25.78 41.74
C PHE A 443 23.55 25.01 42.77
N ILE A 444 23.23 23.74 43.01
CA ILE A 444 23.95 22.89 43.96
C ILE A 444 25.34 22.50 43.40
N ASP A 445 25.47 22.30 42.11
CA ASP A 445 26.77 22.00 41.45
C ASP A 445 27.79 23.10 41.65
N THR A 446 27.35 24.34 41.83
CA THR A 446 28.25 25.52 42.01
C THR A 446 28.59 25.84 43.47
N VAL A 447 27.97 25.14 44.43
CA VAL A 447 28.28 25.29 45.84
C VAL A 447 29.75 24.97 46.14
N GLY A 448 30.42 25.91 46.82
CA GLY A 448 31.85 25.78 47.15
C GLY A 448 32.82 26.06 45.99
N THR A 449 32.33 26.65 44.89
CA THR A 449 33.16 27.11 43.76
C THR A 449 33.16 28.64 43.63
N ASP A 450 34.12 29.19 42.88
CA ASP A 450 34.18 30.64 42.58
C ASP A 450 33.21 31.05 41.42
N SER A 451 32.17 30.29 41.17
CA SER A 451 31.20 30.57 40.13
C SER A 451 30.24 31.70 40.52
N ALA A 452 29.85 32.52 39.56
CA ALA A 452 28.85 33.58 39.77
C ALA A 452 27.51 33.05 40.32
N THR A 453 27.16 31.82 39.95
CA THR A 453 25.94 31.13 40.43
C THR A 453 26.04 30.63 41.86
N SER A 454 27.26 30.48 42.40
CA SER A 454 27.44 30.07 43.81
C SER A 454 26.90 31.10 44.80
N SER A 455 26.81 32.37 44.42
CA SER A 455 26.22 33.45 45.22
C SER A 455 24.68 33.43 45.22
N ILE A 456 24.03 32.71 44.32
CA ILE A 456 22.56 32.68 44.20
C ILE A 456 21.95 31.67 45.18
N THR A 457 22.58 30.51 45.38
CA THR A 457 22.09 29.46 46.29
C THR A 457 21.73 29.96 47.70
N PRO A 458 22.59 30.75 48.37
CA PRO A 458 22.22 31.35 49.68
C PRO A 458 20.94 32.18 49.62
N HIS A 459 20.77 32.98 48.57
CA HIS A 459 19.59 33.82 48.43
C HIS A 459 18.33 33.00 48.22
N ILE A 460 18.37 31.91 47.45
CA ILE A 460 17.23 30.99 47.31
C ILE A 460 16.86 30.38 48.66
N ILE A 461 17.85 29.96 49.47
CA ILE A 461 17.64 29.42 50.79
C ILE A 461 16.99 30.47 51.70
N ASP A 462 17.46 31.73 51.67
CA ASP A 462 16.94 32.81 52.49
C ASP A 462 15.47 33.17 52.06
N ILE A 463 15.16 33.17 50.79
CA ILE A 463 13.82 33.36 50.27
C ILE A 463 12.89 32.25 50.80
N ALA A 464 13.28 30.99 50.64
CA ALA A 464 12.46 29.86 51.10
C ALA A 464 12.19 29.94 52.62
N LYS A 465 13.23 30.30 53.43
CA LYS A 465 13.07 30.50 54.85
C LYS A 465 12.14 31.67 55.18
N SER A 466 12.24 32.79 54.46
CA SER A 466 11.38 33.96 54.70
C SER A 466 9.92 33.67 54.41
N LEU A 467 9.66 32.69 53.54
CA LEU A 467 8.32 32.20 53.18
C LEU A 467 7.91 30.98 54.01
N ASP A 468 8.74 30.57 54.98
CA ASP A 468 8.53 29.40 55.83
C ASP A 468 8.29 28.11 55.03
N LEU A 469 9.03 27.92 53.93
CA LEU A 469 8.98 26.74 53.09
C LEU A 469 10.04 25.72 53.52
N TYR A 470 9.69 24.43 53.44
CA TYR A 470 10.71 23.39 53.49
C TYR A 470 11.59 23.46 52.25
N ILE A 471 12.89 23.15 52.44
CA ILE A 471 13.86 23.23 51.35
C ILE A 471 14.36 21.84 51.02
N VAL A 472 14.27 21.47 49.75
CA VAL A 472 14.84 20.25 49.17
C VAL A 472 15.94 20.64 48.21
N ALA A 473 17.16 20.15 48.43
CA ALA A 473 18.29 20.36 47.51
C ALA A 473 18.47 19.16 46.58
N GLU A 474 18.53 19.44 45.28
CA GLU A 474 18.70 18.40 44.27
C GLU A 474 20.12 18.24 43.75
N GLY A 475 20.43 17.02 43.25
CA GLY A 475 21.71 16.77 42.59
C GLY A 475 22.92 16.84 43.53
N ILE A 476 22.74 16.54 44.80
CA ILE A 476 23.87 16.47 45.78
C ILE A 476 24.75 15.28 45.40
N GLU A 477 26.01 15.53 45.01
CA GLU A 477 26.98 14.50 44.57
C GLU A 477 28.17 14.37 45.49
N ARG A 478 28.44 15.42 46.32
CA ARG A 478 29.62 15.48 47.19
C ARG A 478 29.20 15.79 48.62
N GLN A 479 30.00 15.28 49.57
CA GLN A 479 29.76 15.50 51.01
C GLN A 479 29.84 16.99 51.39
N GLU A 480 30.77 17.74 50.79
CA GLU A 480 30.94 19.18 51.05
C GLU A 480 29.70 19.98 50.67
N GLN A 481 28.95 19.55 49.63
CA GLN A 481 27.68 20.16 49.27
C GLN A 481 26.61 19.91 50.35
N ALA A 482 26.51 18.66 50.83
CA ALA A 482 25.60 18.31 51.91
C ALA A 482 25.91 19.09 53.20
N ASP A 483 27.18 19.15 53.60
CA ASP A 483 27.61 19.87 54.78
C ASP A 483 27.29 21.38 54.71
N TYR A 484 27.55 22.01 53.56
CA TYR A 484 27.22 23.40 53.29
C TYR A 484 25.69 23.67 53.42
N LEU A 485 24.85 22.77 52.88
CA LEU A 485 23.38 22.87 52.93
C LEU A 485 22.88 22.68 54.36
N ILE A 486 23.44 21.76 55.15
CA ILE A 486 23.12 21.53 56.55
C ILE A 486 23.44 22.78 57.38
N GLU A 487 24.63 23.37 57.20
CA GLU A 487 25.02 24.60 57.91
C GLU A 487 24.04 25.76 57.63
N ARG A 488 23.47 25.81 56.45
CA ARG A 488 22.47 26.79 56.04
C ARG A 488 21.02 26.39 56.36
N GLY A 489 20.84 25.28 57.07
CA GLY A 489 19.55 24.84 57.55
C GLY A 489 18.62 24.34 56.48
N VAL A 490 19.13 23.81 55.38
CA VAL A 490 18.36 23.04 54.40
C VAL A 490 17.98 21.70 55.03
N GLN A 491 16.70 21.32 54.92
CA GLN A 491 16.19 20.18 55.66
C GLN A 491 16.37 18.88 54.88
N TYR A 492 16.11 18.89 53.57
CA TYR A 492 16.06 17.68 52.73
C TYR A 492 16.98 17.81 51.54
N GLY A 493 17.39 16.64 51.05
CA GLY A 493 18.21 16.57 49.83
C GLY A 493 18.10 15.25 49.14
N GLN A 494 18.35 15.27 47.85
CA GLN A 494 18.45 14.11 46.99
C GLN A 494 19.64 14.24 46.04
N GLY A 495 20.21 13.13 45.63
CA GLY A 495 21.35 13.15 44.72
C GLY A 495 22.17 11.86 44.77
N TRP A 496 23.20 11.80 43.90
CA TRP A 496 24.03 10.61 43.77
C TRP A 496 24.94 10.33 44.94
N LEU A 497 25.13 11.32 45.80
CA LEU A 497 25.81 11.11 47.09
C LEU A 497 25.08 10.03 47.91
N PHE A 498 23.78 10.02 47.87
CA PHE A 498 22.95 9.08 48.64
C PHE A 498 22.54 7.87 47.81
N SER A 499 21.87 8.10 46.67
CA SER A 499 21.48 7.06 45.73
C SER A 499 21.03 7.66 44.40
N LYS A 500 21.14 6.88 43.32
CA LYS A 500 20.44 7.12 42.09
C LYS A 500 18.97 6.69 42.24
N ALA A 501 18.11 7.08 41.29
CA ALA A 501 16.74 6.58 41.25
C ALA A 501 16.71 5.05 41.07
N LEU A 502 16.02 4.34 41.96
CA LEU A 502 15.99 2.90 42.12
C LEU A 502 14.64 2.31 41.65
N PRO A 503 14.61 1.09 41.11
CA PRO A 503 13.36 0.35 40.97
C PRO A 503 12.68 0.13 42.33
N ALA A 504 11.37 -0.08 42.35
CA ALA A 504 10.58 -0.17 43.58
C ALA A 504 11.16 -1.15 44.63
N ALA A 505 11.56 -2.36 44.24
CA ALA A 505 12.10 -3.36 45.17
C ALA A 505 13.42 -2.89 45.82
N GLU A 506 14.28 -2.23 45.04
CA GLU A 506 15.57 -1.69 45.53
C GLU A 506 15.35 -0.47 46.42
N PHE A 507 14.39 0.40 46.07
CA PHE A 507 14.01 1.52 46.92
C PHE A 507 13.47 1.06 48.27
N ILE A 508 12.56 0.08 48.28
CA ILE A 508 12.00 -0.50 49.53
C ILE A 508 13.13 -1.08 50.39
N ALA A 509 14.08 -1.79 49.79
CA ALA A 509 15.23 -2.32 50.51
C ALA A 509 16.10 -1.18 51.10
N PHE A 510 16.40 -0.15 50.31
CA PHE A 510 17.14 1.04 50.75
C PHE A 510 16.44 1.75 51.91
N TYR A 511 15.14 1.99 51.80
CA TYR A 511 14.33 2.61 52.84
C TYR A 511 14.36 1.81 54.13
N ASN A 512 14.12 0.51 54.07
CA ASN A 512 14.14 -0.36 55.23
C ASN A 512 15.50 -0.45 55.90
N ASP A 513 16.61 -0.40 55.14
CA ASP A 513 17.94 -0.35 55.67
C ASP A 513 18.25 0.98 56.39
N SER A 514 17.87 2.11 55.76
CA SER A 514 17.94 3.44 56.38
C SER A 514 17.22 3.47 57.72
N LYS A 515 15.95 3.02 57.73
CA LYS A 515 15.12 2.98 58.94
C LYS A 515 15.70 2.08 60.03
N ARG A 516 16.26 0.92 59.66
CA ARG A 516 16.87 -0.01 60.62
C ARG A 516 18.15 0.59 61.26
N ARG A 517 18.93 1.34 60.47
CA ARG A 517 20.24 1.92 60.93
C ARG A 517 20.10 3.21 61.69
N LEU A 518 19.16 4.06 61.26
CA LEU A 518 19.09 5.48 61.72
C LEU A 518 17.79 5.81 62.47
N GLY A 519 16.82 4.88 62.48
CA GLY A 519 15.49 5.12 63.06
C GLY A 519 14.41 5.55 62.06
N ALA A 520 13.21 5.83 62.54
CA ALA A 520 12.13 6.36 61.73
C ALA A 520 12.30 7.88 61.55
N GLY A 521 11.97 8.37 60.37
CA GLY A 521 11.93 9.79 60.07
C GLY A 521 10.86 10.53 60.90
N PRO A 522 10.89 11.85 60.91
CA PRO A 522 9.80 12.65 61.48
C PRO A 522 8.46 12.33 60.79
N ALA A 523 7.37 12.53 61.50
CA ALA A 523 6.03 12.41 60.89
C ALA A 523 5.93 13.29 59.64
N VAL A 524 5.11 12.84 58.65
CA VAL A 524 4.94 13.55 57.37
C VAL A 524 4.84 15.06 57.59
N ILE A 525 5.69 15.78 56.88
CA ILE A 525 5.85 17.21 57.00
C ILE A 525 4.57 17.88 56.50
N ARG A 526 3.89 18.57 57.41
CA ARG A 526 2.70 19.34 57.09
C ARG A 526 2.82 20.72 57.69
N ARG A 527 2.63 21.73 56.85
CA ARG A 527 2.44 23.07 57.36
C ARG A 527 1.00 23.21 57.88
N GLU A 528 0.81 23.58 59.13
CA GLU A 528 -0.54 23.84 59.63
C GLU A 528 -1.17 24.96 58.81
N ILE A 529 -2.39 24.73 58.32
CA ILE A 529 -3.16 25.75 57.61
C ILE A 529 -3.65 26.71 58.70
N ALA A 530 -3.04 27.88 58.77
CA ALA A 530 -3.49 28.96 59.64
C ALA A 530 -4.78 29.61 59.14
#